data_8978316c9a2f44040427f08f0647877e
#
_entry.id   8978316c9a2f44040427f08f0647877e
#
_cell.length_a   1.000
_cell.length_b   1.000
_cell.length_c   1.000
_cell.angle_alpha   90.00
_cell.angle_beta   90.00
_cell.angle_gamma   90.00
#
_symmetry.space_group_name_H-M   'P 1'
#
loop_
_entity.id
_entity.type
_entity.pdbx_description
1 polymer ?
#
loop_
_entity_poly.entity_id
_entity_poly.type
_entity_poly.pdbx_seq_one_letter_code
_entity_poly.pdbx_strand_id
1 'polypeptide(L)'
;MKRMYLMAVILMAAFFPIHAQTAPEAVFMGDSIFELWGKTDPAFFTDNHFVNKGISGQVSAQMLARFQTDVLDLKPGKVVILAGTNDIARNSGEYVSIETIRDNIAKMAVMADKKGIQVIICSVLPCRYYRWRPKLHPEGEIIRLNALLRDFAQLSGYTYVDFHSKMADAFNGLPETLSKDGCHPVKAGYEIMKKQLLPVAGASQK
;
A
#
# COMPACT_ATOMS: atom_id res chain seq x y z
N MET A 1 46.96 -58.28 -24.34
CA MET A 1 47.00 -56.82 -23.99
C MET A 1 45.62 -56.25 -24.28
N LYS A 2 44.77 -56.03 -23.24
CA LYS A 2 43.45 -55.42 -23.40
C LYS A 2 43.59 -53.90 -23.15
N ARG A 3 43.33 -53.10 -24.14
CA ARG A 3 43.29 -51.62 -24.04
C ARG A 3 41.94 -51.23 -23.41
N MET A 4 41.99 -50.65 -22.23
CA MET A 4 40.85 -50.06 -21.52
C MET A 4 40.70 -48.61 -21.99
N TYR A 5 39.64 -48.29 -22.71
CA TYR A 5 39.31 -46.88 -23.05
C TYR A 5 38.52 -46.25 -21.90
N LEU A 6 39.16 -45.25 -21.27
CA LEU A 6 38.53 -44.42 -20.21
C LEU A 6 37.67 -43.35 -20.93
N MET A 7 36.34 -43.50 -20.88
CA MET A 7 35.42 -42.47 -21.37
C MET A 7 35.27 -41.40 -20.28
N ALA A 8 35.83 -40.23 -20.51
CA ALA A 8 35.62 -39.07 -19.67
C ALA A 8 34.25 -38.46 -20.00
N VAL A 9 33.30 -38.55 -19.08
CA VAL A 9 32.02 -37.87 -19.16
C VAL A 9 32.21 -36.42 -18.67
N ILE A 10 32.23 -35.46 -19.63
CA ILE A 10 32.28 -34.05 -19.34
C ILE A 10 30.83 -33.61 -18.95
N LEU A 11 30.58 -33.37 -17.67
CA LEU A 11 29.33 -32.79 -17.16
C LEU A 11 29.34 -31.32 -17.50
N MET A 12 28.67 -30.90 -18.57
CA MET A 12 28.41 -29.49 -18.88
C MET A 12 27.36 -28.96 -17.90
N ALA A 13 27.78 -28.28 -16.83
CA ALA A 13 26.88 -27.54 -15.98
C ALA A 13 26.32 -26.34 -16.77
N ALA A 14 25.07 -26.41 -17.15
CA ALA A 14 24.37 -25.29 -17.77
C ALA A 14 24.20 -24.17 -16.72
N PHE A 15 25.02 -23.15 -16.83
CA PHE A 15 24.83 -21.89 -16.08
C PHE A 15 23.61 -21.18 -16.65
N PHE A 16 22.41 -21.39 -16.05
CA PHE A 16 21.28 -20.49 -16.25
C PHE A 16 21.58 -19.20 -15.49
N PRO A 17 21.61 -18.04 -16.16
CA PRO A 17 21.73 -16.77 -15.45
C PRO A 17 20.49 -16.62 -14.55
N ILE A 18 20.68 -16.68 -13.23
CA ILE A 18 19.68 -16.25 -12.27
C ILE A 18 19.49 -14.76 -12.52
N HIS A 19 18.42 -14.39 -13.23
CA HIS A 19 18.00 -12.99 -13.31
C HIS A 19 17.66 -12.58 -11.87
N ALA A 20 18.57 -11.89 -11.22
CA ALA A 20 18.30 -11.25 -9.95
C ALA A 20 17.15 -10.27 -10.21
N GLN A 21 15.97 -10.58 -9.68
CA GLN A 21 14.81 -9.71 -9.77
C GLN A 21 15.19 -8.40 -9.09
N THR A 22 15.23 -7.31 -9.85
CA THR A 22 15.55 -5.98 -9.29
C THR A 22 14.53 -5.64 -8.21
N ALA A 23 15.01 -5.13 -7.09
CA ALA A 23 14.14 -4.69 -6.00
C ALA A 23 13.13 -3.65 -6.51
N PRO A 24 11.86 -3.73 -6.12
CA PRO A 24 10.85 -2.77 -6.58
C PRO A 24 11.17 -1.36 -6.09
N GLU A 25 10.83 -0.36 -6.88
CA GLU A 25 10.94 1.05 -6.48
C GLU A 25 10.07 1.34 -5.27
N ALA A 26 8.83 0.86 -5.28
CA ALA A 26 7.92 0.95 -4.14
C ALA A 26 7.00 -0.26 -4.02
N VAL A 27 6.62 -0.60 -2.78
CA VAL A 27 5.54 -1.54 -2.47
C VAL A 27 4.36 -0.78 -1.90
N PHE A 28 3.17 -1.04 -2.45
CA PHE A 28 1.90 -0.46 -2.03
C PHE A 28 1.19 -1.43 -1.08
N MET A 29 1.29 -1.20 0.22
CA MET A 29 0.62 -1.97 1.26
C MET A 29 -0.73 -1.35 1.58
N GLY A 30 -1.83 -2.09 1.35
CA GLY A 30 -3.17 -1.56 1.56
C GLY A 30 -4.28 -2.59 1.43
N ASP A 31 -5.49 -2.07 1.27
CA ASP A 31 -6.74 -2.82 1.15
C ASP A 31 -7.30 -2.85 -0.28
N SER A 32 -8.65 -2.92 -0.40
CA SER A 32 -9.36 -2.90 -1.68
C SER A 32 -9.07 -1.67 -2.53
N ILE A 33 -8.74 -0.53 -1.93
CA ILE A 33 -8.46 0.69 -2.67
C ILE A 33 -7.22 0.50 -3.55
N PHE A 34 -6.15 -0.08 -3.01
CA PHE A 34 -4.96 -0.39 -3.80
C PHE A 34 -5.18 -1.61 -4.71
N GLU A 35 -5.85 -2.66 -4.24
CA GLU A 35 -6.15 -3.82 -5.09
C GLU A 35 -6.90 -3.43 -6.35
N LEU A 36 -7.96 -2.62 -6.22
CA LEU A 36 -8.77 -2.15 -7.35
C LEU A 36 -8.01 -1.15 -8.22
N TRP A 37 -7.09 -0.35 -7.65
CA TRP A 37 -6.22 0.50 -8.46
C TRP A 37 -5.37 -0.33 -9.41
N GLY A 38 -4.76 -1.42 -8.93
CA GLY A 38 -4.01 -2.34 -9.80
C GLY A 38 -4.82 -2.96 -10.93
N LYS A 39 -6.14 -3.14 -10.72
CA LYS A 39 -7.07 -3.61 -11.76
C LYS A 39 -7.50 -2.49 -12.72
N THR A 40 -7.62 -1.25 -12.23
CA THR A 40 -8.11 -0.10 -12.99
C THR A 40 -7.01 0.54 -13.85
N ASP A 41 -5.79 0.62 -13.33
CA ASP A 41 -4.62 1.20 -14.01
C ASP A 41 -3.37 0.33 -13.71
N PRO A 42 -3.27 -0.87 -14.31
CA PRO A 42 -2.12 -1.75 -14.10
C PRO A 42 -0.81 -1.13 -14.61
N ALA A 43 -0.87 -0.28 -15.64
CA ALA A 43 0.29 0.40 -16.19
C ALA A 43 0.95 1.34 -15.17
N PHE A 44 0.18 1.97 -14.28
CA PHE A 44 0.73 2.78 -13.19
C PHE A 44 1.73 2.00 -12.33
N PHE A 45 1.46 0.72 -12.09
CA PHE A 45 2.36 -0.12 -11.29
C PHE A 45 3.53 -0.66 -12.12
N THR A 46 3.27 -1.18 -13.30
CA THR A 46 4.32 -1.80 -14.13
C THR A 46 5.34 -0.79 -14.63
N ASP A 47 4.89 0.37 -15.12
CA ASP A 47 5.76 1.39 -15.71
C ASP A 47 6.66 2.08 -14.68
N ASN A 48 6.27 2.05 -13.38
CA ASN A 48 7.04 2.64 -12.29
C ASN A 48 7.78 1.61 -11.44
N HIS A 49 7.81 0.33 -11.81
CA HIS A 49 8.40 -0.74 -11.01
C HIS A 49 7.79 -0.82 -9.60
N PHE A 50 6.50 -0.58 -9.47
CA PHE A 50 5.76 -0.70 -8.22
C PHE A 50 5.15 -2.10 -8.06
N VAL A 51 5.12 -2.59 -6.83
CA VAL A 51 4.43 -3.83 -6.46
C VAL A 51 3.19 -3.50 -5.65
N ASN A 52 2.02 -3.94 -6.14
CA ASN A 52 0.76 -3.76 -5.43
C ASN A 52 0.50 -4.95 -4.50
N LYS A 53 0.36 -4.67 -3.21
CA LYS A 53 0.03 -5.60 -2.13
C LYS A 53 -1.29 -5.23 -1.46
N GLY A 54 -2.20 -4.60 -2.19
CA GLY A 54 -3.57 -4.38 -1.76
C GLY A 54 -4.36 -5.69 -1.67
N ILE A 55 -5.09 -5.89 -0.58
CA ILE A 55 -6.00 -7.03 -0.38
C ILE A 55 -7.33 -6.53 0.17
N SER A 56 -8.41 -6.76 -0.59
CA SER A 56 -9.75 -6.30 -0.26
C SER A 56 -10.21 -6.72 1.13
N GLY A 57 -10.82 -5.78 1.84
CA GLY A 57 -11.43 -6.01 3.15
C GLY A 57 -10.46 -6.06 4.33
N GLN A 58 -9.15 -6.04 4.09
CA GLN A 58 -8.18 -6.15 5.18
C GLN A 58 -8.16 -4.92 6.09
N VAL A 59 -8.06 -5.19 7.39
CA VAL A 59 -7.84 -4.20 8.46
C VAL A 59 -6.34 -4.03 8.74
N SER A 60 -5.97 -2.97 9.43
CA SER A 60 -4.58 -2.63 9.74
C SER A 60 -3.79 -3.75 10.45
N ALA A 61 -4.42 -4.49 11.34
CA ALA A 61 -3.80 -5.63 12.03
C ALA A 61 -3.43 -6.78 11.07
N GLN A 62 -4.28 -7.06 10.07
CA GLN A 62 -4.00 -8.08 9.05
C GLN A 62 -2.87 -7.65 8.11
N MET A 63 -2.82 -6.37 7.77
CA MET A 63 -1.71 -5.81 6.99
C MET A 63 -0.38 -5.92 7.77
N LEU A 64 -0.38 -5.59 9.05
CA LEU A 64 0.78 -5.72 9.93
C LEU A 64 1.28 -7.17 9.99
N ALA A 65 0.37 -8.14 10.09
CA ALA A 65 0.73 -9.58 10.16
C ALA A 65 1.48 -10.09 8.93
N ARG A 66 1.19 -9.56 7.73
CA ARG A 66 1.85 -9.94 6.47
C ARG A 66 2.96 -8.99 6.01
N PHE A 67 3.25 -7.94 6.78
CA PHE A 67 4.16 -6.87 6.38
C PHE A 67 5.59 -7.36 6.12
N GLN A 68 6.06 -8.35 6.88
CA GLN A 68 7.38 -8.95 6.68
C GLN A 68 7.49 -9.54 5.26
N THR A 69 6.60 -10.44 4.89
CA THR A 69 6.66 -11.18 3.63
C THR A 69 6.30 -10.33 2.42
N ASP A 70 5.34 -9.42 2.57
CA ASP A 70 4.81 -8.64 1.47
C ASP A 70 5.60 -7.35 1.19
N VAL A 71 6.36 -6.87 2.16
CA VAL A 71 7.14 -5.63 2.02
C VAL A 71 8.63 -5.86 2.29
N LEU A 72 8.99 -6.29 3.51
CA LEU A 72 10.39 -6.28 3.92
C LEU A 72 11.24 -7.29 3.14
N ASP A 73 10.71 -8.47 2.83
CA ASP A 73 11.42 -9.51 2.07
C ASP A 73 11.64 -9.11 0.60
N LEU A 74 10.83 -8.20 0.06
CA LEU A 74 11.00 -7.64 -1.29
C LEU A 74 12.09 -6.57 -1.35
N LYS A 75 12.51 -6.03 -0.21
CA LYS A 75 13.56 -5.01 -0.07
C LYS A 75 13.33 -3.80 -1.00
N PRO A 76 12.13 -3.19 -1.03
CA PRO A 76 11.84 -2.07 -1.92
C PRO A 76 12.62 -0.81 -1.51
N GLY A 77 12.75 0.14 -2.44
CA GLY A 77 13.24 1.47 -2.09
C GLY A 77 12.27 2.23 -1.17
N LYS A 78 10.96 2.04 -1.38
CA LYS A 78 9.90 2.76 -0.64
C LYS A 78 8.75 1.83 -0.28
N VAL A 79 7.99 2.18 0.77
CA VAL A 79 6.69 1.59 1.07
C VAL A 79 5.63 2.68 1.15
N VAL A 80 4.50 2.46 0.47
CA VAL A 80 3.31 3.31 0.50
C VAL A 80 2.25 2.58 1.32
N ILE A 81 1.83 3.15 2.46
CA ILE A 81 0.89 2.53 3.38
C ILE A 81 -0.44 3.29 3.36
N LEU A 82 -1.51 2.60 2.98
CA LEU A 82 -2.89 3.06 3.06
C LEU A 82 -3.72 2.06 3.84
N ALA A 83 -4.15 2.40 5.05
CA ALA A 83 -4.91 1.53 5.94
C ALA A 83 -5.85 2.33 6.83
N GLY A 84 -6.90 1.69 7.35
CA GLY A 84 -7.81 2.26 8.33
C GLY A 84 -9.29 2.28 7.90
N THR A 85 -9.58 2.32 6.62
CA THR A 85 -10.96 2.30 6.10
C THR A 85 -11.75 1.10 6.64
N ASN A 86 -11.19 -0.11 6.54
CA ASN A 86 -11.86 -1.33 6.96
C ASN A 86 -11.90 -1.51 8.48
N ASP A 87 -10.93 -0.96 9.21
CA ASP A 87 -10.96 -0.89 10.67
C ASP A 87 -12.15 -0.04 11.12
N ILE A 88 -12.28 1.19 10.60
CA ILE A 88 -13.39 2.11 10.88
C ILE A 88 -14.72 1.49 10.42
N ALA A 89 -14.76 0.79 9.28
CA ALA A 89 -15.93 0.04 8.82
C ALA A 89 -16.26 -1.19 9.69
N ARG A 90 -15.41 -1.51 10.67
CA ARG A 90 -15.57 -2.67 11.58
C ARG A 90 -15.63 -4.00 10.83
N ASN A 91 -14.79 -4.16 9.81
CA ASN A 91 -14.76 -5.38 8.99
C ASN A 91 -14.15 -6.56 9.75
N SER A 92 -13.41 -6.33 10.85
CA SER A 92 -13.00 -7.38 11.80
C SER A 92 -14.14 -7.93 12.68
N GLY A 93 -15.32 -7.31 12.63
CA GLY A 93 -16.46 -7.65 13.47
C GLY A 93 -16.55 -6.82 14.76
N GLU A 94 -15.46 -6.19 15.20
CA GLU A 94 -15.37 -5.43 16.45
C GLU A 94 -14.95 -3.97 16.20
N TYR A 95 -15.21 -3.13 17.21
CA TYR A 95 -14.69 -1.75 17.22
C TYR A 95 -13.19 -1.77 17.49
N VAL A 96 -12.43 -1.05 16.66
CA VAL A 96 -11.01 -0.80 16.85
C VAL A 96 -10.81 0.70 17.02
N SER A 97 -10.13 1.13 18.08
CA SER A 97 -9.89 2.56 18.31
C SER A 97 -8.96 3.14 17.24
N ILE A 98 -9.12 4.40 16.92
CA ILE A 98 -8.27 5.09 15.92
C ILE A 98 -6.80 5.12 16.37
N GLU A 99 -6.53 5.12 17.68
CA GLU A 99 -5.19 5.02 18.24
C GLU A 99 -4.58 3.65 17.94
N THR A 100 -5.35 2.57 18.08
CA THR A 100 -4.89 1.20 17.73
C THR A 100 -4.61 1.08 16.21
N ILE A 101 -5.45 1.67 15.37
CA ILE A 101 -5.24 1.71 13.92
C ILE A 101 -3.94 2.46 13.58
N ARG A 102 -3.76 3.66 14.18
CA ARG A 102 -2.54 4.45 14.05
C ARG A 102 -1.32 3.65 14.51
N ASP A 103 -1.41 2.94 15.64
CA ASP A 103 -0.30 2.14 16.19
C ASP A 103 0.10 0.97 15.29
N ASN A 104 -0.85 0.30 14.64
CA ASN A 104 -0.57 -0.73 13.66
C ASN A 104 0.18 -0.16 12.44
N ILE A 105 -0.26 0.99 11.93
CA ILE A 105 0.40 1.70 10.83
C ILE A 105 1.81 2.15 11.25
N ALA A 106 1.94 2.71 12.46
CA ALA A 106 3.22 3.13 13.01
C ALA A 106 4.22 1.96 13.15
N LYS A 107 3.76 0.78 13.60
CA LYS A 107 4.60 -0.43 13.66
C LYS A 107 5.13 -0.81 12.28
N MET A 108 4.26 -0.84 11.25
CA MET A 108 4.67 -1.10 9.86
C MET A 108 5.71 -0.09 9.38
N ALA A 109 5.47 1.20 9.61
CA ALA A 109 6.38 2.27 9.24
C ALA A 109 7.77 2.13 9.91
N VAL A 110 7.81 1.89 11.21
CA VAL A 110 9.06 1.68 11.97
C VAL A 110 9.79 0.41 11.52
N MET A 111 9.07 -0.67 11.19
CA MET A 111 9.69 -1.89 10.63
C MET A 111 10.37 -1.63 9.29
N ALA A 112 9.75 -0.83 8.42
CA ALA A 112 10.32 -0.45 7.13
C ALA A 112 11.55 0.46 7.30
N ASP A 113 11.43 1.51 8.10
CA ASP A 113 12.49 2.47 8.39
C ASP A 113 13.74 1.80 8.95
N LYS A 114 13.61 0.85 9.90
CA LYS A 114 14.72 0.03 10.42
C LYS A 114 15.45 -0.80 9.36
N LYS A 115 14.84 -0.98 8.18
CA LYS A 115 15.43 -1.67 7.02
C LYS A 115 15.95 -0.70 5.96
N GLY A 116 15.91 0.61 6.22
CA GLY A 116 16.32 1.65 5.28
C GLY A 116 15.33 1.86 4.14
N ILE A 117 14.08 1.37 4.29
CA ILE A 117 13.00 1.56 3.32
C ILE A 117 12.33 2.90 3.62
N GLN A 118 12.24 3.79 2.64
CA GLN A 118 11.56 5.07 2.80
C GLN A 118 10.06 4.88 3.01
N VAL A 119 9.50 5.58 4.01
CA VAL A 119 8.10 5.43 4.41
C VAL A 119 7.25 6.55 3.86
N ILE A 120 6.14 6.18 3.20
CA ILE A 120 5.09 7.08 2.73
C ILE A 120 3.78 6.64 3.37
N ILE A 121 3.20 7.50 4.21
CA ILE A 121 1.91 7.26 4.86
C ILE A 121 0.84 8.05 4.13
N CYS A 122 -0.22 7.38 3.69
CA CYS A 122 -1.34 8.02 3.04
C CYS A 122 -2.48 8.27 4.03
N SER A 123 -3.19 9.39 3.86
CA SER A 123 -4.47 9.59 4.54
C SER A 123 -5.47 8.53 4.11
N VAL A 124 -6.33 8.11 5.02
CA VAL A 124 -7.57 7.39 4.68
C VAL A 124 -8.42 8.30 3.79
N LEU A 125 -8.99 7.74 2.73
CA LEU A 125 -9.83 8.47 1.80
C LEU A 125 -11.11 8.99 2.48
N PRO A 126 -11.71 10.09 1.98
CA PRO A 126 -12.99 10.54 2.50
C PRO A 126 -14.06 9.48 2.26
N CYS A 127 -14.90 9.24 3.26
CA CYS A 127 -16.03 8.34 3.16
C CYS A 127 -17.13 8.81 4.09
N ARG A 128 -18.34 9.00 3.56
CA ARG A 128 -19.48 9.45 4.34
C ARG A 128 -20.34 8.30 4.85
N TYR A 129 -20.34 7.18 4.14
CA TYR A 129 -21.04 5.97 4.53
C TYR A 129 -20.44 4.76 3.82
N TYR A 130 -20.54 3.62 4.45
CA TYR A 130 -20.22 2.34 3.82
C TYR A 130 -21.51 1.64 3.40
N ARG A 131 -21.66 1.26 2.14
CA ARG A 131 -22.88 0.57 1.64
C ARG A 131 -23.23 -0.67 2.46
N TRP A 132 -22.21 -1.37 2.93
CA TRP A 132 -22.37 -2.58 3.77
C TRP A 132 -22.54 -2.27 5.27
N ARG A 133 -22.44 -1.01 5.69
CA ARG A 133 -22.62 -0.51 7.05
C ARG A 133 -23.38 0.83 7.05
N PRO A 134 -24.63 0.86 6.55
CA PRO A 134 -25.33 2.13 6.25
C PRO A 134 -25.63 2.99 7.50
N LYS A 135 -25.56 2.41 8.71
CA LYS A 135 -25.76 3.13 9.97
C LYS A 135 -24.47 3.72 10.54
N LEU A 136 -23.32 3.44 9.92
CA LEU A 136 -22.03 3.96 10.38
C LEU A 136 -21.73 5.27 9.66
N HIS A 137 -21.37 6.30 10.43
CA HIS A 137 -20.93 7.61 9.95
C HIS A 137 -19.44 7.76 10.21
N PRO A 138 -18.56 7.36 9.24
CA PRO A 138 -17.13 7.23 9.48
C PRO A 138 -16.35 8.54 9.38
N GLU A 139 -16.94 9.60 8.84
CA GLU A 139 -16.24 10.85 8.47
C GLU A 139 -15.47 11.47 9.64
N GLY A 140 -16.06 11.49 10.84
CA GLY A 140 -15.40 12.02 12.03
C GLY A 140 -14.22 11.17 12.50
N GLU A 141 -14.33 9.84 12.44
CA GLU A 141 -13.23 8.92 12.79
C GLU A 141 -12.10 9.00 11.76
N ILE A 142 -12.43 9.11 10.45
CA ILE A 142 -11.46 9.28 9.38
C ILE A 142 -10.65 10.57 9.56
N ILE A 143 -11.30 11.69 9.83
CA ILE A 143 -10.62 12.98 10.04
C ILE A 143 -9.66 12.89 11.23
N ARG A 144 -10.09 12.31 12.36
CA ARG A 144 -9.25 12.16 13.56
C ARG A 144 -8.08 11.21 13.30
N LEU A 145 -8.31 10.08 12.63
CA LEU A 145 -7.22 9.15 12.27
C LEU A 145 -6.21 9.83 11.35
N ASN A 146 -6.67 10.57 10.34
CA ASN A 146 -5.80 11.29 9.42
C ASN A 146 -4.96 12.37 10.13
N ALA A 147 -5.51 13.04 11.14
CA ALA A 147 -4.74 13.95 11.98
C ALA A 147 -3.61 13.21 12.72
N LEU A 148 -3.92 12.09 13.39
CA LEU A 148 -2.92 11.27 14.09
C LEU A 148 -1.83 10.72 13.16
N LEU A 149 -2.21 10.30 11.94
CA LEU A 149 -1.26 9.78 10.95
C LEU A 149 -0.33 10.88 10.41
N ARG A 150 -0.86 12.07 10.16
CA ARG A 150 -0.08 13.23 9.74
C ARG A 150 0.92 13.64 10.81
N ASP A 151 0.45 13.77 12.06
CA ASP A 151 1.30 14.16 13.19
C ASP A 151 2.41 13.12 13.42
N PHE A 152 2.07 11.84 13.36
CA PHE A 152 3.05 10.75 13.45
C PHE A 152 4.09 10.83 12.33
N ALA A 153 3.66 11.00 11.09
CA ALA A 153 4.56 11.11 9.94
C ALA A 153 5.51 12.31 10.09
N GLN A 154 4.98 13.45 10.48
CA GLN A 154 5.77 14.67 10.68
C GLN A 154 6.81 14.51 11.79
N LEU A 155 6.43 13.95 12.93
CA LEU A 155 7.33 13.73 14.08
C LEU A 155 8.42 12.70 13.78
N SER A 156 8.13 11.73 12.90
CA SER A 156 9.06 10.67 12.51
C SER A 156 9.92 11.00 11.27
N GLY A 157 9.67 12.15 10.61
CA GLY A 157 10.36 12.50 9.36
C GLY A 157 9.89 11.69 8.15
N TYR A 158 8.70 11.06 8.21
CA TYR A 158 8.11 10.30 7.11
C TYR A 158 7.31 11.19 6.17
N THR A 159 7.19 10.77 4.91
CA THR A 159 6.34 11.47 3.94
C THR A 159 4.87 11.18 4.23
N TYR A 160 4.05 12.24 4.32
CA TYR A 160 2.59 12.13 4.40
C TYR A 160 1.94 12.58 3.09
N VAL A 161 1.03 11.76 2.55
CA VAL A 161 0.27 12.08 1.33
C VAL A 161 -1.20 12.26 1.69
N ASP A 162 -1.70 13.47 1.51
CA ASP A 162 -3.09 13.85 1.86
C ASP A 162 -4.04 13.65 0.68
N PHE A 163 -4.54 12.44 0.50
CA PHE A 163 -5.62 12.18 -0.44
C PHE A 163 -6.95 12.78 0.02
N HIS A 164 -7.21 12.77 1.34
CA HIS A 164 -8.48 13.18 1.90
C HIS A 164 -8.85 14.60 1.46
N SER A 165 -7.99 15.58 1.69
CA SER A 165 -8.27 16.98 1.35
C SER A 165 -8.40 17.23 -0.15
N LYS A 166 -7.84 16.36 -1.00
CA LYS A 166 -7.89 16.48 -2.47
C LYS A 166 -9.10 15.83 -3.10
N MET A 167 -9.79 14.97 -2.34
CA MET A 167 -10.87 14.13 -2.87
C MET A 167 -12.20 14.33 -2.14
N ALA A 168 -12.20 14.98 -0.96
CA ALA A 168 -13.40 15.19 -0.16
C ALA A 168 -14.34 16.24 -0.78
N ASP A 169 -15.65 15.93 -0.74
CA ASP A 169 -16.71 16.92 -0.95
C ASP A 169 -16.97 17.77 0.32
N ALA A 170 -17.93 18.67 0.26
CA ALA A 170 -18.32 19.53 1.38
C ALA A 170 -18.83 18.77 2.63
N PHE A 171 -19.12 17.47 2.49
CA PHE A 171 -19.60 16.60 3.55
C PHE A 171 -18.58 15.55 3.99
N ASN A 172 -17.30 15.71 3.63
CA ASN A 172 -16.21 14.78 3.91
C ASN A 172 -16.42 13.37 3.31
N GLY A 173 -17.14 13.26 2.20
CA GLY A 173 -17.32 12.04 1.44
C GLY A 173 -16.61 12.08 0.08
N LEU A 174 -16.51 10.94 -0.59
CA LEU A 174 -16.14 10.89 -2.00
C LEU A 174 -17.33 11.29 -2.86
N PRO A 175 -17.22 12.31 -3.73
CA PRO A 175 -18.30 12.67 -4.65
C PRO A 175 -18.53 11.54 -5.68
N GLU A 176 -19.75 11.48 -6.25
CA GLU A 176 -20.13 10.45 -7.24
C GLU A 176 -19.25 10.42 -8.49
N THR A 177 -18.61 11.54 -8.81
CA THR A 177 -17.63 11.62 -9.91
C THR A 177 -16.34 10.86 -9.61
N LEU A 178 -16.00 10.66 -8.33
CA LEU A 178 -14.80 9.97 -7.90
C LEU A 178 -15.07 8.56 -7.35
N SER A 179 -16.32 8.24 -6.96
CA SER A 179 -16.69 6.93 -6.42
C SER A 179 -18.17 6.62 -6.71
N LYS A 180 -18.49 5.36 -7.01
CA LYS A 180 -19.88 4.92 -7.23
C LYS A 180 -20.55 4.34 -5.98
N ASP A 181 -19.76 4.00 -4.98
CA ASP A 181 -20.23 3.40 -3.73
C ASP A 181 -19.89 4.24 -2.48
N GLY A 182 -19.24 5.40 -2.68
CA GLY A 182 -18.85 6.32 -1.63
C GLY A 182 -17.56 5.94 -0.91
N CYS A 183 -16.90 4.83 -1.32
CA CYS A 183 -15.68 4.32 -0.67
C CYS A 183 -14.55 4.02 -1.68
N HIS A 184 -14.85 3.31 -2.77
CA HIS A 184 -13.85 2.88 -3.73
C HIS A 184 -13.75 3.88 -4.90
N PRO A 185 -12.53 4.40 -5.19
CA PRO A 185 -12.35 5.32 -6.31
C PRO A 185 -12.65 4.65 -7.65
N VAL A 186 -13.24 5.43 -8.57
CA VAL A 186 -13.24 5.13 -10.00
C VAL A 186 -11.97 5.70 -10.64
N LYS A 187 -11.76 5.47 -11.95
CA LYS A 187 -10.58 5.96 -12.69
C LYS A 187 -10.24 7.42 -12.39
N ALA A 188 -11.24 8.31 -12.37
CA ALA A 188 -11.02 9.73 -12.05
C ALA A 188 -10.46 9.95 -10.64
N GLY A 189 -10.88 9.15 -9.65
CA GLY A 189 -10.33 9.20 -8.29
C GLY A 189 -8.88 8.70 -8.26
N TYR A 190 -8.56 7.62 -8.96
CA TYR A 190 -7.20 7.13 -9.06
C TYR A 190 -6.26 8.10 -9.79
N GLU A 191 -6.72 8.87 -10.76
CA GLU A 191 -5.90 9.92 -11.38
C GLU A 191 -5.51 11.03 -10.38
N ILE A 192 -6.39 11.38 -9.44
CA ILE A 192 -6.04 12.30 -8.35
C ILE A 192 -4.98 11.68 -7.44
N MET A 193 -5.18 10.41 -7.02
CA MET A 193 -4.21 9.70 -6.17
C MET A 193 -2.85 9.58 -6.85
N LYS A 194 -2.82 9.22 -8.13
CA LYS A 194 -1.61 9.14 -8.96
C LYS A 194 -0.84 10.46 -8.98
N LYS A 195 -1.54 11.57 -9.23
CA LYS A 195 -0.94 12.90 -9.25
C LYS A 195 -0.29 13.30 -7.93
N GLN A 196 -0.86 12.86 -6.79
CA GLN A 196 -0.30 13.14 -5.47
C GLN A 196 0.89 12.20 -5.14
N LEU A 197 0.86 10.94 -5.59
CA LEU A 197 1.83 9.93 -5.19
C LEU A 197 3.09 9.89 -6.07
N LEU A 198 2.97 10.08 -7.38
CA LEU A 198 4.12 10.00 -8.30
C LEU A 198 5.32 10.88 -7.89
N PRO A 199 5.13 12.13 -7.42
CA PRO A 199 6.26 12.97 -7.05
C PRO A 199 7.10 12.42 -5.88
N VAL A 200 6.50 11.57 -5.02
CA VAL A 200 7.17 11.04 -3.81
C VAL A 200 7.46 9.54 -3.89
N ALA A 201 6.63 8.76 -4.58
CA ALA A 201 6.80 7.32 -4.72
C ALA A 201 7.64 6.93 -5.95
N GLY A 202 7.61 7.72 -7.01
CA GLY A 202 8.40 7.47 -8.22
C GLY A 202 9.91 7.50 -8.00
N ALA A 203 10.67 6.99 -8.97
CA ALA A 203 12.12 7.03 -8.95
C ALA A 203 12.58 8.49 -8.81
N SER A 204 13.57 8.73 -7.92
CA SER A 204 14.21 10.03 -7.85
C SER A 204 14.84 10.33 -9.21
N GLN A 205 14.38 11.39 -9.89
CA GLN A 205 15.07 11.85 -11.10
C GLN A 205 16.51 12.23 -10.68
N LYS A 206 17.45 11.42 -11.15
CA LYS A 206 18.89 11.69 -10.98
C LYS A 206 19.32 12.84 -11.87
#